data_5a823d61e99df9216643609234cd9b72
#
_entry.id   5a823d61e99df9216643609234cd9b72
#
_cell.length_a   1.000
_cell.length_b   1.000
_cell.length_c   1.000
_cell.angle_alpha   90.00
_cell.angle_beta   90.00
_cell.angle_gamma   90.00
#
_symmetry.space_group_name_H-M   'P 1'
#
loop_
_entity.id
_entity.type
_entity.pdbx_description
1 polymer ?
#
loop_
_entity_poly.entity_id
_entity_poly.type
_entity_poly.pdbx_seq_one_letter_code
_entity_poly.pdbx_strand_id
1 'polypeptide(L)'
;MTEKIGVLFLHAQQEFGADAAVHADLMRFLDRDRFEVHVACTAGTGDGEPLPLRIMRSIPGLRVRPTQFLPWVDRRRASKLLDLVPALRRVPRDFLDLKRYVAANRIRIIHATDRPRNAVYGVLLGKATRAKSIVHVHVKWSAAYSRAARWSVAEADAVLSISKYVTSTVVGMGRPARDVYTVPNAIDASRWDPSTDGASFRRELGIGLDVPLLASVSRLFLWKGQRELLQAFALARAERPDTKLVVVGDDVSGRDGAYLRELKELAVKLRIADDVIFTGGRSDIPRVMAACDVFTLPSFEEPFGLVFLEAMAMARPVIAIDNGGTPEVVEHGRSGLLSPAWDVPALAANISALLRDSELRARFGSYGRKRVLEYFNAERMAQDAARAYEAVLSA
;
A
#
# COMPACT_ATOMS: atom_id res chain seq x y z
N MET A 1 8.67 -27.70 24.23
CA MET A 1 8.20 -26.82 23.12
C MET A 1 7.74 -25.52 23.74
N THR A 2 8.35 -24.40 23.39
CA THR A 2 7.88 -23.07 23.85
C THR A 2 6.47 -22.82 23.31
N GLU A 3 5.58 -22.31 24.18
CA GLU A 3 4.20 -21.97 23.79
C GLU A 3 4.21 -20.88 22.70
N LYS A 4 3.47 -21.10 21.58
CA LYS A 4 3.39 -20.15 20.49
C LYS A 4 2.69 -18.86 20.92
N ILE A 5 3.11 -17.73 20.37
CA ILE A 5 2.50 -16.43 20.62
C ILE A 5 1.26 -16.29 19.69
N GLY A 6 0.07 -16.24 20.29
CA GLY A 6 -1.17 -15.95 19.53
C GLY A 6 -1.22 -14.49 19.05
N VAL A 7 -1.38 -14.29 17.76
CA VAL A 7 -1.53 -12.96 17.13
C VAL A 7 -2.86 -12.90 16.38
N LEU A 8 -3.71 -11.93 16.70
CA LEU A 8 -4.98 -11.69 16.02
C LEU A 8 -4.90 -10.42 15.15
N PHE A 9 -4.99 -10.59 13.85
CA PHE A 9 -5.17 -9.48 12.91
C PHE A 9 -6.64 -9.09 12.78
N LEU A 10 -6.90 -7.77 12.68
CA LEU A 10 -8.24 -7.26 12.46
C LEU A 10 -8.39 -6.67 11.06
N HIS A 11 -9.34 -7.16 10.28
CA HIS A 11 -9.64 -6.71 8.93
C HIS A 11 -11.15 -6.46 8.76
N ALA A 12 -11.58 -5.23 9.00
CA ALA A 12 -13.00 -4.83 8.97
C ALA A 12 -13.43 -4.21 7.61
N GLN A 13 -12.52 -4.06 6.65
CA GLN A 13 -12.81 -3.51 5.33
C GLN A 13 -13.46 -4.54 4.42
N GLN A 14 -14.34 -4.09 3.52
CA GLN A 14 -14.90 -4.91 2.45
C GLN A 14 -14.02 -4.94 1.20
N GLU A 15 -13.12 -3.95 1.07
CA GLU A 15 -12.17 -3.84 -0.03
C GLU A 15 -10.81 -4.43 0.38
N PHE A 16 -10.10 -4.97 -0.59
CA PHE A 16 -8.74 -5.48 -0.40
C PHE A 16 -7.75 -4.47 -1.00
N GLY A 17 -7.31 -3.53 -0.16
CA GLY A 17 -6.35 -2.49 -0.53
C GLY A 17 -4.89 -2.86 -0.23
N ALA A 18 -3.97 -1.91 -0.44
CA ALA A 18 -2.54 -2.10 -0.23
C ALA A 18 -2.18 -2.47 1.23
N ASP A 19 -2.85 -1.84 2.21
CA ASP A 19 -2.73 -2.17 3.63
C ASP A 19 -3.15 -3.62 3.95
N ALA A 20 -4.22 -4.09 3.30
CA ALA A 20 -4.68 -5.47 3.43
C ALA A 20 -3.71 -6.47 2.79
N ALA A 21 -3.09 -6.11 1.66
CA ALA A 21 -2.09 -6.94 1.00
C ALA A 21 -0.82 -7.09 1.86
N VAL A 22 -0.32 -6.00 2.45
CA VAL A 22 0.79 -6.03 3.40
C VAL A 22 0.49 -6.92 4.60
N HIS A 23 -0.72 -6.81 5.19
CA HIS A 23 -1.11 -7.67 6.30
C HIS A 23 -1.27 -9.13 5.89
N ALA A 24 -1.76 -9.41 4.68
CA ALA A 24 -1.84 -10.77 4.16
C ALA A 24 -0.44 -11.40 4.01
N ASP A 25 0.53 -10.63 3.51
CA ASP A 25 1.92 -11.08 3.42
C ASP A 25 2.54 -11.23 4.83
N LEU A 26 2.33 -10.30 5.77
CA LEU A 26 2.71 -10.51 7.17
C LEU A 26 2.15 -11.81 7.74
N MET A 27 0.85 -12.05 7.58
CA MET A 27 0.19 -13.27 8.04
C MET A 27 0.72 -14.53 7.35
N ARG A 28 1.16 -14.45 6.11
CA ARG A 28 1.72 -15.59 5.36
C ARG A 28 3.12 -15.94 5.82
N PHE A 29 3.98 -14.95 6.06
CA PHE A 29 5.42 -15.11 6.30
C PHE A 29 5.83 -15.09 7.77
N LEU A 30 4.92 -14.79 8.71
CA LEU A 30 5.21 -14.95 10.14
C LEU A 30 5.57 -16.43 10.45
N ASP A 31 6.66 -16.61 11.19
CA ASP A 31 7.18 -17.91 11.61
C ASP A 31 6.12 -18.70 12.40
N ARG A 32 5.63 -19.79 11.81
CA ARG A 32 4.58 -20.65 12.39
C ARG A 32 5.05 -21.50 13.55
N ASP A 33 6.33 -21.64 13.76
CA ASP A 33 6.85 -22.35 14.96
C ASP A 33 6.80 -21.45 16.18
N ARG A 34 6.85 -20.13 16.00
CA ARG A 34 6.81 -19.13 17.07
C ARG A 34 5.44 -18.47 17.25
N PHE A 35 4.67 -18.33 16.16
CA PHE A 35 3.40 -17.60 16.15
C PHE A 35 2.23 -18.46 15.71
N GLU A 36 1.12 -18.35 16.44
CA GLU A 36 -0.19 -18.83 16.01
C GLU A 36 -0.98 -17.64 15.46
N VAL A 37 -1.25 -17.64 14.15
CA VAL A 37 -1.78 -16.47 13.46
C VAL A 37 -3.27 -16.63 13.17
N HIS A 38 -4.02 -15.65 13.64
CA HIS A 38 -5.47 -15.55 13.50
C HIS A 38 -5.84 -14.26 12.76
N VAL A 39 -6.97 -14.26 12.07
CA VAL A 39 -7.57 -13.05 11.52
C VAL A 39 -9.07 -13.01 11.78
N ALA A 40 -9.54 -11.91 12.37
CA ALA A 40 -10.96 -11.56 12.36
C ALA A 40 -11.21 -10.70 11.12
N CYS A 41 -11.89 -11.28 10.13
CA CYS A 41 -12.15 -10.67 8.85
C CYS A 41 -13.64 -10.40 8.67
N THR A 42 -13.99 -9.28 8.02
CA THR A 42 -15.38 -8.92 7.76
C THR A 42 -16.13 -10.05 7.05
N ALA A 43 -17.29 -10.44 7.59
CA ALA A 43 -18.17 -11.41 6.96
C ALA A 43 -19.00 -10.84 5.81
N GLY A 44 -18.94 -9.50 5.61
CA GLY A 44 -19.77 -8.82 4.61
C GLY A 44 -21.24 -8.66 5.03
N THR A 45 -22.00 -7.96 4.19
CA THR A 45 -23.44 -7.69 4.40
C THR A 45 -24.33 -8.12 3.22
N GLY A 46 -23.72 -8.66 2.15
CA GLY A 46 -24.41 -9.07 0.92
C GLY A 46 -24.37 -10.58 0.67
N ASP A 47 -25.00 -10.99 -0.43
CA ASP A 47 -25.00 -12.36 -0.91
C ASP A 47 -23.64 -12.69 -1.54
N GLY A 48 -22.85 -13.49 -0.85
CA GLY A 48 -21.54 -13.94 -1.30
C GLY A 48 -20.41 -13.66 -0.31
N GLU A 49 -19.33 -14.41 -0.48
CA GLU A 49 -18.16 -14.25 0.38
C GLU A 49 -17.32 -13.02 -0.06
N PRO A 50 -17.04 -12.06 0.85
CA PRO A 50 -16.22 -10.91 0.52
C PRO A 50 -14.83 -11.30 0.03
N LEU A 51 -14.29 -10.53 -0.95
CA LEU A 51 -12.95 -10.76 -1.48
C LEU A 51 -11.87 -10.85 -0.39
N PRO A 52 -11.83 -9.97 0.63
CA PRO A 52 -10.85 -10.10 1.71
C PRO A 52 -10.95 -11.44 2.45
N LEU A 53 -12.15 -11.89 2.78
CA LEU A 53 -12.36 -13.17 3.49
C LEU A 53 -11.88 -14.36 2.66
N ARG A 54 -12.18 -14.36 1.35
CA ARG A 54 -11.71 -15.39 0.41
C ARG A 54 -10.18 -15.43 0.32
N ILE A 55 -9.52 -14.26 0.23
CA ILE A 55 -8.06 -14.18 0.20
C ILE A 55 -7.46 -14.67 1.51
N MET A 56 -8.01 -14.26 2.66
CA MET A 56 -7.48 -14.70 3.96
C MET A 56 -7.61 -16.22 4.14
N ARG A 57 -8.69 -16.83 3.66
CA ARG A 57 -8.86 -18.30 3.69
C ARG A 57 -7.89 -19.06 2.81
N SER A 58 -7.33 -18.42 1.78
CA SER A 58 -6.31 -19.05 0.91
C SER A 58 -4.91 -19.07 1.53
N ILE A 59 -4.68 -18.39 2.66
CA ILE A 59 -3.38 -18.36 3.33
C ILE A 59 -3.21 -19.64 4.18
N PRO A 60 -2.20 -20.49 3.89
CA PRO A 60 -1.99 -21.73 4.62
C PRO A 60 -1.77 -21.50 6.11
N GLY A 61 -2.40 -22.33 6.94
CA GLY A 61 -2.24 -22.29 8.40
C GLY A 61 -2.79 -21.05 9.10
N LEU A 62 -3.52 -20.18 8.41
CA LEU A 62 -4.18 -19.02 9.01
C LEU A 62 -5.54 -19.43 9.60
N ARG A 63 -5.79 -19.09 10.86
CA ARG A 63 -7.09 -19.29 11.49
C ARG A 63 -8.00 -18.10 11.20
N VAL A 64 -8.92 -18.28 10.27
CA VAL A 64 -9.83 -17.22 9.81
C VAL A 64 -11.15 -17.27 10.57
N ARG A 65 -11.50 -16.15 11.20
CA ARG A 65 -12.78 -15.95 11.88
C ARG A 65 -13.61 -14.89 11.15
N PRO A 66 -14.70 -15.28 10.44
CA PRO A 66 -15.66 -14.31 9.94
C PRO A 66 -16.27 -13.52 11.09
N THR A 67 -16.26 -12.20 11.02
CA THR A 67 -16.68 -11.29 12.10
C THR A 67 -17.51 -10.17 11.54
N GLN A 68 -18.60 -9.83 12.21
CA GLN A 68 -19.37 -8.62 11.88
C GLN A 68 -18.77 -7.44 12.65
N PHE A 69 -18.23 -6.48 11.91
CA PHE A 69 -17.79 -5.21 12.47
C PHE A 69 -18.89 -4.18 12.31
N LEU A 70 -18.86 -3.11 13.13
CA LEU A 70 -19.74 -1.96 12.96
C LEU A 70 -19.75 -1.51 11.50
N PRO A 71 -20.92 -1.33 10.87
CA PRO A 71 -20.98 -0.81 9.52
C PRO A 71 -20.36 0.59 9.46
N TRP A 72 -19.69 0.89 8.35
CA TRP A 72 -19.22 2.26 8.10
C TRP A 72 -20.43 3.13 7.74
N VAL A 73 -20.71 4.12 8.58
CA VAL A 73 -21.76 5.12 8.29
C VAL A 73 -21.11 6.24 7.51
N ASP A 74 -21.33 6.25 6.21
CA ASP A 74 -21.05 7.43 5.41
C ASP A 74 -22.08 8.51 5.76
N ARG A 75 -21.61 9.56 6.42
CA ARG A 75 -22.47 10.71 6.82
C ARG A 75 -23.20 11.37 5.66
N ARG A 76 -22.78 11.09 4.41
CA ARG A 76 -23.43 11.63 3.19
C ARG A 76 -24.66 10.81 2.74
N ARG A 77 -24.92 9.66 3.35
CA ARG A 77 -26.07 8.80 3.04
C ARG A 77 -26.93 8.60 4.29
N ALA A 78 -27.69 9.65 4.65
CA ALA A 78 -28.62 9.64 5.77
C ALA A 78 -29.70 8.54 5.71
N SER A 79 -30.00 7.99 4.52
CA SER A 79 -30.95 6.88 4.34
C SER A 79 -30.55 5.56 5.01
N LYS A 80 -29.28 5.40 5.43
CA LYS A 80 -28.76 4.20 6.11
C LYS A 80 -28.84 4.24 7.63
N LEU A 81 -29.48 5.24 8.23
CA LEU A 81 -29.70 5.29 9.69
C LEU A 81 -30.57 4.14 10.20
N LEU A 82 -31.52 3.65 9.37
CA LEU A 82 -32.38 2.50 9.73
C LEU A 82 -31.58 1.18 9.74
N ASP A 83 -30.53 1.06 8.94
CA ASP A 83 -29.66 -0.12 8.93
C ASP A 83 -28.72 -0.18 10.16
N LEU A 84 -28.58 0.90 10.89
CA LEU A 84 -27.80 1.00 12.12
C LEU A 84 -28.45 0.29 13.32
N VAL A 85 -29.76 0.24 13.39
CA VAL A 85 -30.49 -0.31 14.56
C VAL A 85 -30.21 -1.82 14.74
N PRO A 86 -30.26 -2.67 13.71
CA PRO A 86 -29.86 -4.07 13.83
C PRO A 86 -28.36 -4.25 14.14
N ALA A 87 -27.50 -3.38 13.57
CA ALA A 87 -26.07 -3.44 13.81
C ALA A 87 -25.70 -3.07 15.25
N LEU A 88 -26.32 -2.03 15.83
CA LEU A 88 -26.13 -1.65 17.22
C LEU A 88 -26.49 -2.74 18.23
N ARG A 89 -27.43 -3.61 17.90
CA ARG A 89 -27.80 -4.75 18.76
C ARG A 89 -26.82 -5.94 18.60
N ARG A 90 -26.20 -6.11 17.43
CA ARG A 90 -25.26 -7.21 17.15
C ARG A 90 -23.83 -6.90 17.61
N VAL A 91 -23.38 -5.69 17.45
CA VAL A 91 -22.00 -5.25 17.75
C VAL A 91 -21.54 -5.59 19.17
N PRO A 92 -22.33 -5.37 20.26
CA PRO A 92 -21.91 -5.79 21.59
C PRO A 92 -21.69 -7.31 21.70
N ARG A 93 -22.54 -8.10 21.02
CA ARG A 93 -22.40 -9.55 21.01
C ARG A 93 -21.15 -9.98 20.27
N ASP A 94 -20.92 -9.43 19.06
CA ASP A 94 -19.75 -9.76 18.24
C ASP A 94 -18.45 -9.35 18.93
N PHE A 95 -18.44 -8.20 19.63
CA PHE A 95 -17.30 -7.78 20.45
C PHE A 95 -17.05 -8.73 21.63
N LEU A 96 -18.10 -9.15 22.35
CA LEU A 96 -17.99 -10.12 23.44
C LEU A 96 -17.53 -11.49 22.94
N ASP A 97 -18.01 -11.91 21.78
CA ASP A 97 -17.59 -13.17 21.16
C ASP A 97 -16.14 -13.11 20.70
N LEU A 98 -15.68 -11.95 20.19
CA LEU A 98 -14.29 -11.73 19.84
C LEU A 98 -13.40 -11.70 21.09
N LYS A 99 -13.87 -11.07 22.18
CA LYS A 99 -13.19 -11.10 23.49
C LYS A 99 -13.02 -12.54 24.01
N ARG A 100 -14.09 -13.36 23.95
CA ARG A 100 -14.03 -14.79 24.34
C ARG A 100 -13.06 -15.56 23.46
N TYR A 101 -13.05 -15.27 22.16
CA TYR A 101 -12.13 -15.86 21.21
C TYR A 101 -10.67 -15.55 21.54
N VAL A 102 -10.34 -14.29 21.87
CA VAL A 102 -9.01 -13.87 22.31
C VAL A 102 -8.57 -14.68 23.54
N ALA A 103 -9.45 -14.83 24.53
CA ALA A 103 -9.15 -15.58 25.74
C ALA A 103 -8.97 -17.09 25.47
N ALA A 104 -9.89 -17.69 24.73
CA ALA A 104 -9.89 -19.14 24.43
C ALA A 104 -8.69 -19.59 23.60
N ASN A 105 -8.17 -18.71 22.71
CA ASN A 105 -7.02 -18.99 21.86
C ASN A 105 -5.71 -18.38 22.41
N ARG A 106 -5.70 -17.88 23.64
CA ARG A 106 -4.52 -17.30 24.31
C ARG A 106 -3.82 -16.25 23.44
N ILE A 107 -4.62 -15.42 22.72
CA ILE A 107 -4.08 -14.34 21.90
C ILE A 107 -3.37 -13.34 22.79
N ARG A 108 -2.11 -13.05 22.49
CA ARG A 108 -1.26 -12.11 23.24
C ARG A 108 -1.10 -10.78 22.53
N ILE A 109 -1.32 -10.74 21.22
CA ILE A 109 -1.21 -9.54 20.37
C ILE A 109 -2.45 -9.38 19.52
N ILE A 110 -2.95 -8.15 19.46
CA ILE A 110 -4.01 -7.71 18.55
C ILE A 110 -3.40 -6.69 17.60
N HIS A 111 -3.27 -7.05 16.33
CA HIS A 111 -2.69 -6.23 15.29
C HIS A 111 -3.79 -5.64 14.40
N ALA A 112 -3.91 -4.32 14.40
CA ALA A 112 -4.91 -3.59 13.62
C ALA A 112 -4.23 -2.61 12.64
N THR A 113 -4.85 -2.32 11.50
CA THR A 113 -4.45 -1.20 10.65
C THR A 113 -4.87 0.14 11.29
N ASP A 114 -4.34 1.25 10.80
CA ASP A 114 -4.70 2.62 11.16
C ASP A 114 -6.11 3.04 10.70
N ARG A 115 -6.83 2.17 9.98
CA ARG A 115 -8.23 2.40 9.65
C ARG A 115 -9.04 2.54 10.94
N PRO A 116 -9.80 3.65 11.14
CA PRO A 116 -10.40 3.97 12.43
C PRO A 116 -11.16 2.83 13.08
N ARG A 117 -11.89 2.05 12.27
CA ARG A 117 -12.67 0.91 12.73
C ARG A 117 -11.78 -0.22 13.27
N ASN A 118 -10.74 -0.60 12.53
CA ASN A 118 -9.79 -1.64 12.97
C ASN A 118 -9.04 -1.19 14.22
N ALA A 119 -8.50 0.03 14.21
CA ALA A 119 -7.70 0.57 15.29
C ALA A 119 -8.51 0.68 16.60
N VAL A 120 -9.73 1.22 16.54
CA VAL A 120 -10.62 1.33 17.71
C VAL A 120 -10.95 -0.06 18.28
N TYR A 121 -11.36 -1.01 17.42
CA TYR A 121 -11.63 -2.38 17.86
C TYR A 121 -10.38 -3.02 18.48
N GLY A 122 -9.22 -2.83 17.88
CA GLY A 122 -7.95 -3.39 18.37
C GLY A 122 -7.62 -2.89 19.77
N VAL A 123 -7.69 -1.58 19.99
CA VAL A 123 -7.39 -0.97 21.29
C VAL A 123 -8.43 -1.35 22.34
N LEU A 124 -9.74 -1.29 22.02
CA LEU A 124 -10.79 -1.68 22.97
C LEU A 124 -10.68 -3.16 23.34
N LEU A 125 -10.36 -4.02 22.40
CA LEU A 125 -10.20 -5.45 22.64
C LEU A 125 -8.95 -5.72 23.49
N GLY A 126 -7.82 -5.02 23.23
CA GLY A 126 -6.63 -5.06 24.07
C GLY A 126 -6.94 -4.65 25.51
N LYS A 127 -7.62 -3.51 25.72
CA LYS A 127 -8.06 -3.03 27.06
C LYS A 127 -9.03 -3.99 27.76
N ALA A 128 -9.89 -4.71 26.99
CA ALA A 128 -10.85 -5.65 27.54
C ALA A 128 -10.28 -7.05 27.80
N THR A 129 -9.06 -7.33 27.37
CA THR A 129 -8.35 -8.58 27.52
C THR A 129 -6.96 -8.32 28.13
N ARG A 130 -6.08 -9.33 28.15
CA ARG A 130 -4.65 -9.15 28.52
C ARG A 130 -3.74 -9.09 27.28
N ALA A 131 -4.31 -9.01 26.10
CA ALA A 131 -3.56 -8.92 24.85
C ALA A 131 -3.05 -7.48 24.63
N LYS A 132 -1.85 -7.33 24.13
CA LYS A 132 -1.27 -6.04 23.73
C LYS A 132 -1.85 -5.61 22.39
N SER A 133 -2.30 -4.37 22.30
CA SER A 133 -2.85 -3.77 21.09
C SER A 133 -1.76 -3.05 20.30
N ILE A 134 -1.66 -3.34 19.01
CA ILE A 134 -0.72 -2.71 18.08
C ILE A 134 -1.52 -2.09 16.93
N VAL A 135 -1.26 -0.80 16.64
CA VAL A 135 -1.81 -0.12 15.48
C VAL A 135 -0.72 0.07 14.43
N HIS A 136 -0.93 -0.52 13.23
CA HIS A 136 -0.01 -0.42 12.12
C HIS A 136 -0.41 0.77 11.22
N VAL A 137 0.42 1.81 11.19
CA VAL A 137 0.15 3.08 10.49
C VAL A 137 0.76 3.04 9.09
N HIS A 138 -0.12 3.10 8.07
CA HIS A 138 0.22 3.01 6.64
C HIS A 138 0.18 4.36 5.91
N VAL A 139 -0.02 5.45 6.61
CA VAL A 139 -0.24 6.79 6.04
C VAL A 139 0.57 7.84 6.80
N LYS A 140 0.80 9.01 6.17
CA LYS A 140 1.29 10.19 6.89
C LYS A 140 0.31 10.52 8.02
N TRP A 141 0.77 10.46 9.28
CA TRP A 141 -0.07 10.73 10.43
C TRP A 141 -0.22 12.23 10.66
N SER A 142 -1.44 12.71 10.92
CA SER A 142 -1.68 14.13 11.07
C SER A 142 -2.93 14.45 11.90
N ALA A 143 -3.09 15.72 12.31
CA ALA A 143 -4.24 16.21 13.02
C ALA A 143 -5.58 16.14 12.22
N ALA A 144 -5.50 15.96 10.89
CA ALA A 144 -6.68 15.83 10.03
C ALA A 144 -7.45 14.52 10.23
N TYR A 145 -6.83 13.52 10.85
CA TYR A 145 -7.52 12.25 11.15
C TYR A 145 -8.59 12.43 12.22
N SER A 146 -9.62 11.57 12.17
CA SER A 146 -10.71 11.59 13.12
C SER A 146 -10.22 11.46 14.58
N ARG A 147 -10.96 12.01 15.53
CA ARG A 147 -10.66 11.86 16.96
C ARG A 147 -10.50 10.40 17.37
N ALA A 148 -11.35 9.51 16.83
CA ALA A 148 -11.30 8.08 17.11
C ALA A 148 -9.99 7.42 16.60
N ALA A 149 -9.53 7.76 15.39
CA ALA A 149 -8.26 7.27 14.87
C ALA A 149 -7.08 7.77 15.70
N ARG A 150 -7.06 9.08 16.02
CA ARG A 150 -5.99 9.67 16.85
C ARG A 150 -5.96 9.09 18.26
N TRP A 151 -7.13 8.89 18.87
CA TRP A 151 -7.26 8.21 20.14
C TRP A 151 -6.68 6.78 20.08
N SER A 152 -7.00 6.01 19.03
CA SER A 152 -6.51 4.64 18.90
C SER A 152 -4.98 4.57 18.81
N VAL A 153 -4.34 5.46 18.05
CA VAL A 153 -2.87 5.51 17.95
C VAL A 153 -2.24 5.98 19.25
N ALA A 154 -2.89 6.87 20.01
CA ALA A 154 -2.42 7.33 21.30
C ALA A 154 -2.51 6.25 22.39
N GLU A 155 -3.57 5.45 22.38
CA GLU A 155 -3.92 4.49 23.44
C GLU A 155 -3.47 3.04 23.17
N ALA A 156 -3.01 2.73 21.96
CA ALA A 156 -2.44 1.41 21.66
C ALA A 156 -1.19 1.14 22.53
N ASP A 157 -0.91 -0.10 22.85
CA ASP A 157 0.33 -0.47 23.57
C ASP A 157 1.57 -0.12 22.74
N ALA A 158 1.50 -0.32 21.42
CA ALA A 158 2.54 0.10 20.48
C ALA A 158 1.98 0.49 19.11
N VAL A 159 2.82 1.17 18.33
CA VAL A 159 2.57 1.52 16.94
C VAL A 159 3.63 0.88 16.05
N LEU A 160 3.21 0.21 14.98
CA LEU A 160 4.09 -0.09 13.86
C LEU A 160 3.91 0.99 12.81
N SER A 161 4.99 1.37 12.13
CA SER A 161 4.98 2.34 11.04
C SER A 161 5.78 1.84 9.86
N ILE A 162 5.31 2.12 8.65
CA ILE A 162 5.82 1.53 7.41
C ILE A 162 7.09 2.18 6.86
N SER A 163 7.55 3.27 7.48
CA SER A 163 8.76 4.02 7.07
C SER A 163 9.22 4.92 8.21
N LYS A 164 10.47 5.38 8.16
CA LYS A 164 10.98 6.41 9.09
C LYS A 164 10.22 7.72 8.94
N TYR A 165 9.79 8.04 7.71
CA TYR A 165 8.93 9.17 7.45
C TYR A 165 7.61 9.08 8.22
N VAL A 166 6.91 7.94 8.14
CA VAL A 166 5.67 7.75 8.90
C VAL A 166 5.95 7.75 10.40
N THR A 167 7.03 7.11 10.86
CA THR A 167 7.49 7.17 12.26
C THR A 167 7.60 8.62 12.73
N SER A 168 8.30 9.48 11.99
CA SER A 168 8.48 10.88 12.36
C SER A 168 7.17 11.64 12.49
N THR A 169 6.19 11.33 11.63
CA THR A 169 4.86 11.97 11.71
C THR A 169 4.05 11.49 12.92
N VAL A 170 4.14 10.21 13.29
CA VAL A 170 3.49 9.65 14.48
C VAL A 170 4.10 10.23 15.76
N VAL A 171 5.43 10.26 15.85
CA VAL A 171 6.15 10.87 16.98
C VAL A 171 5.89 12.37 17.08
N GLY A 172 5.88 13.08 15.94
CA GLY A 172 5.56 14.50 15.86
C GLY A 172 4.14 14.84 16.34
N MET A 173 3.23 13.88 16.33
CA MET A 173 1.87 14.01 16.87
C MET A 173 1.77 13.63 18.36
N GLY A 174 2.91 13.41 19.05
CA GLY A 174 2.99 13.21 20.50
C GLY A 174 3.09 11.76 20.95
N ARG A 175 3.19 10.77 20.04
CA ARG A 175 3.44 9.38 20.46
C ARG A 175 4.91 9.24 20.91
N PRO A 176 5.22 8.66 22.11
CA PRO A 176 6.59 8.42 22.53
C PRO A 176 7.34 7.54 21.52
N ALA A 177 8.55 7.95 21.13
CA ALA A 177 9.34 7.25 20.13
C ALA A 177 9.67 5.78 20.53
N ARG A 178 9.80 5.49 21.83
CA ARG A 178 10.05 4.14 22.36
C ARG A 178 8.91 3.15 22.08
N ASP A 179 7.70 3.65 21.81
CA ASP A 179 6.50 2.85 21.56
C ASP A 179 6.17 2.77 20.06
N VAL A 180 7.07 3.28 19.19
CA VAL A 180 6.90 3.28 17.74
C VAL A 180 8.01 2.46 17.08
N TYR A 181 7.63 1.38 16.42
CA TYR A 181 8.55 0.48 15.73
C TYR A 181 8.44 0.66 14.22
N THR A 182 9.54 0.98 13.57
CA THR A 182 9.57 1.05 12.09
C THR A 182 9.71 -0.35 11.53
N VAL A 183 8.69 -0.79 10.82
CA VAL A 183 8.65 -2.06 10.07
C VAL A 183 8.35 -1.69 8.61
N PRO A 184 9.38 -1.55 7.76
CA PRO A 184 9.18 -1.16 6.37
C PRO A 184 8.24 -2.12 5.65
N ASN A 185 7.33 -1.58 4.84
CA ASN A 185 6.54 -2.40 3.95
C ASN A 185 7.44 -3.20 3.01
N ALA A 186 6.94 -4.34 2.59
CA ALA A 186 7.63 -5.23 1.67
C ALA A 186 6.63 -5.89 0.71
N ILE A 187 7.15 -6.64 -0.23
CA ILE A 187 6.35 -7.42 -1.18
C ILE A 187 6.81 -8.88 -1.18
N ASP A 188 5.91 -9.78 -1.54
CA ASP A 188 6.26 -11.14 -1.94
C ASP A 188 6.90 -11.09 -3.32
N ALA A 189 8.24 -11.08 -3.36
CA ALA A 189 9.01 -10.93 -4.59
C ALA A 189 8.81 -12.08 -5.58
N SER A 190 8.28 -13.24 -5.14
CA SER A 190 7.98 -14.37 -6.02
C SER A 190 6.87 -14.08 -7.03
N ARG A 191 6.06 -13.05 -6.76
CA ARG A 191 4.99 -12.59 -7.67
C ARG A 191 5.48 -11.67 -8.78
N TRP A 192 6.76 -11.26 -8.75
CA TRP A 192 7.34 -10.24 -9.61
C TRP A 192 8.52 -10.81 -10.37
N ASP A 193 8.21 -11.55 -11.44
CA ASP A 193 9.21 -12.20 -12.30
C ASP A 193 9.54 -11.30 -13.51
N PRO A 194 10.78 -10.81 -13.66
CA PRO A 194 11.20 -10.02 -14.81
C PRO A 194 11.04 -10.73 -16.16
N SER A 195 10.91 -12.07 -16.18
CA SER A 195 10.63 -12.85 -17.40
C SER A 195 9.15 -12.83 -17.83
N THR A 196 8.27 -12.16 -17.06
CA THR A 196 6.86 -11.99 -17.42
C THR A 196 6.71 -11.37 -18.82
N ASP A 197 5.78 -11.90 -19.62
CA ASP A 197 5.54 -11.43 -21.00
C ASP A 197 4.96 -10.00 -21.04
N GLY A 198 5.85 -9.01 -21.06
CA GLY A 198 5.49 -7.61 -21.29
C GLY A 198 5.15 -7.31 -22.76
N ALA A 199 5.62 -8.13 -23.70
CA ALA A 199 5.35 -7.92 -25.12
C ALA A 199 3.85 -8.11 -25.45
N SER A 200 3.17 -9.01 -24.75
CA SER A 200 1.72 -9.19 -24.92
C SER A 200 0.94 -7.94 -24.48
N PHE A 201 1.39 -7.23 -23.44
CA PHE A 201 0.77 -5.96 -23.02
C PHE A 201 1.00 -4.85 -24.06
N ARG A 202 2.21 -4.76 -24.62
CA ARG A 202 2.52 -3.81 -25.70
C ARG A 202 1.64 -4.05 -26.94
N ARG A 203 1.50 -5.33 -27.37
CA ARG A 203 0.62 -5.70 -28.50
C ARG A 203 -0.85 -5.32 -28.24
N GLU A 204 -1.33 -5.56 -27.03
CA GLU A 204 -2.71 -5.18 -26.62
C GLU A 204 -2.98 -3.69 -26.83
N LEU A 205 -1.98 -2.84 -26.56
CA LEU A 205 -2.10 -1.38 -26.69
C LEU A 205 -1.60 -0.82 -28.03
N GLY A 206 -1.20 -1.67 -28.98
CA GLY A 206 -0.66 -1.24 -30.26
C GLY A 206 0.71 -0.55 -30.17
N ILE A 207 1.50 -0.85 -29.14
CA ILE A 207 2.82 -0.26 -28.89
C ILE A 207 3.90 -1.20 -29.45
N GLY A 208 4.76 -0.67 -30.33
CA GLY A 208 5.89 -1.43 -30.86
C GLY A 208 6.87 -1.85 -29.77
N LEU A 209 7.60 -2.96 -30.00
CA LEU A 209 8.55 -3.49 -29.02
C LEU A 209 9.73 -2.54 -28.80
N ASP A 210 10.13 -1.79 -29.82
CA ASP A 210 11.26 -0.85 -29.77
C ASP A 210 10.84 0.57 -29.34
N VAL A 211 9.54 0.82 -29.17
CA VAL A 211 9.01 2.11 -28.71
C VAL A 211 9.32 2.31 -27.24
N PRO A 212 10.01 3.38 -26.80
CA PRO A 212 10.26 3.63 -25.41
C PRO A 212 8.95 3.82 -24.63
N LEU A 213 8.80 3.10 -23.52
CA LEU A 213 7.56 3.07 -22.77
C LEU A 213 7.77 3.45 -21.30
N LEU A 214 7.15 4.56 -20.89
CA LEU A 214 6.98 4.89 -19.50
C LEU A 214 5.67 4.29 -18.98
N ALA A 215 5.69 3.81 -17.74
CA ALA A 215 4.47 3.41 -17.03
C ALA A 215 4.33 4.14 -15.70
N SER A 216 3.09 4.52 -15.39
CA SER A 216 2.69 5.03 -14.07
C SER A 216 1.50 4.24 -13.57
N VAL A 217 1.60 3.66 -12.39
CA VAL A 217 0.56 2.81 -11.80
C VAL A 217 0.17 3.37 -10.43
N SER A 218 -1.03 3.90 -10.32
CA SER A 218 -1.58 4.40 -9.07
C SER A 218 -3.05 4.73 -9.22
N ARG A 219 -3.79 4.82 -8.13
CA ARG A 219 -5.09 5.50 -8.16
C ARG A 219 -4.91 6.92 -8.69
N LEU A 220 -5.85 7.38 -9.53
CA LEU A 220 -5.82 8.76 -10.01
C LEU A 220 -6.31 9.67 -8.90
N PHE A 221 -5.38 10.47 -8.37
CA PHE A 221 -5.64 11.41 -7.29
C PHE A 221 -4.61 12.54 -7.30
N LEU A 222 -5.00 13.75 -6.92
CA LEU A 222 -4.18 14.96 -7.07
C LEU A 222 -2.76 14.83 -6.54
N TRP A 223 -2.58 14.24 -5.35
CA TRP A 223 -1.25 14.10 -4.72
C TRP A 223 -0.37 13.00 -5.34
N LYS A 224 -0.91 12.23 -6.32
CA LYS A 224 -0.13 11.24 -7.08
C LYS A 224 0.66 11.86 -8.24
N GLY A 225 0.48 13.17 -8.51
CA GLY A 225 1.33 13.92 -9.43
C GLY A 225 1.13 13.59 -10.91
N GLN A 226 -0.04 13.05 -11.32
CA GLN A 226 -0.27 12.73 -12.73
C GLN A 226 -0.24 13.97 -13.63
N ARG A 227 -0.62 15.15 -13.13
CA ARG A 227 -0.54 16.42 -13.88
C ARG A 227 0.92 16.79 -14.18
N GLU A 228 1.75 16.72 -13.16
CA GLU A 228 3.19 17.00 -13.24
C GLU A 228 3.87 15.99 -14.16
N LEU A 229 3.45 14.72 -14.10
CA LEU A 229 3.92 13.68 -15.00
C LEU A 229 3.61 14.00 -16.46
N LEU A 230 2.37 14.39 -16.79
CA LEU A 230 2.00 14.76 -18.16
C LEU A 230 2.79 15.95 -18.68
N GLN A 231 3.01 16.96 -17.83
CA GLN A 231 3.82 18.13 -18.20
C GLN A 231 5.28 17.74 -18.43
N ALA A 232 5.87 16.94 -17.54
CA ALA A 232 7.26 16.48 -17.67
C ALA A 232 7.41 15.54 -18.88
N PHE A 233 6.45 14.68 -19.13
CA PHE A 233 6.42 13.79 -20.29
C PHE A 233 6.39 14.60 -21.60
N ALA A 234 5.59 15.66 -21.69
CA ALA A 234 5.52 16.53 -22.86
C ALA A 234 6.89 17.16 -23.17
N LEU A 235 7.64 17.60 -22.14
CA LEU A 235 8.99 18.14 -22.30
C LEU A 235 9.97 17.06 -22.76
N ALA A 236 9.99 15.90 -22.09
CA ALA A 236 10.91 14.82 -22.43
C ALA A 236 10.64 14.23 -23.83
N ARG A 237 9.36 14.14 -24.23
CA ARG A 237 8.95 13.66 -25.54
C ARG A 237 9.43 14.57 -26.69
N ALA A 238 9.62 15.86 -26.44
CA ALA A 238 10.18 16.76 -27.46
C ALA A 238 11.59 16.32 -27.92
N GLU A 239 12.35 15.66 -27.04
CA GLU A 239 13.66 15.09 -27.38
C GLU A 239 13.57 13.69 -28.00
N ARG A 240 12.50 12.93 -27.70
CA ARG A 240 12.27 11.57 -28.19
C ARG A 240 10.79 11.36 -28.55
N PRO A 241 10.37 11.77 -29.77
CA PRO A 241 8.96 11.85 -30.18
C PRO A 241 8.21 10.51 -30.25
N ASP A 242 8.91 9.38 -30.37
CA ASP A 242 8.36 8.03 -30.42
C ASP A 242 7.93 7.47 -29.05
N THR A 243 8.27 8.18 -27.96
CA THR A 243 7.98 7.70 -26.58
C THR A 243 6.47 7.66 -26.28
N LYS A 244 6.04 6.62 -25.58
CA LYS A 244 4.67 6.47 -25.08
C LYS A 244 4.63 6.45 -23.55
N LEU A 245 3.50 6.90 -22.99
CA LEU A 245 3.22 6.85 -21.55
C LEU A 245 1.93 6.08 -21.33
N VAL A 246 1.98 5.06 -20.48
CA VAL A 246 0.80 4.35 -19.99
C VAL A 246 0.51 4.75 -18.56
N VAL A 247 -0.71 5.22 -18.31
CA VAL A 247 -1.22 5.58 -16.99
C VAL A 247 -2.29 4.58 -16.58
N VAL A 248 -1.99 3.79 -15.55
CA VAL A 248 -2.84 2.71 -15.04
C VAL A 248 -3.45 3.12 -13.70
N GLY A 249 -4.75 3.02 -13.60
CA GLY A 249 -5.51 3.23 -12.37
C GLY A 249 -6.85 3.92 -12.58
N ASP A 250 -7.72 3.75 -11.59
CA ASP A 250 -9.06 4.35 -11.59
C ASP A 250 -9.07 5.71 -10.90
N ASP A 251 -9.98 6.57 -11.34
CA ASP A 251 -10.28 7.84 -10.68
C ASP A 251 -11.10 7.58 -9.42
N VAL A 252 -10.46 7.73 -8.29
CA VAL A 252 -11.07 7.58 -6.96
C VAL A 252 -11.27 8.94 -6.27
N SER A 253 -11.23 10.03 -7.03
CA SER A 253 -11.39 11.39 -6.49
C SER A 253 -12.80 11.66 -5.91
N GLY A 254 -13.76 10.77 -6.14
CA GLY A 254 -15.15 10.93 -5.72
C GLY A 254 -15.93 11.96 -6.53
N ARG A 255 -15.41 12.34 -7.72
CA ARG A 255 -15.96 13.36 -8.63
C ARG A 255 -16.42 12.78 -9.97
N ASP A 256 -16.98 11.57 -9.97
CA ASP A 256 -17.49 10.88 -11.18
C ASP A 256 -16.52 10.92 -12.38
N GLY A 257 -15.26 10.63 -12.14
CA GLY A 257 -14.22 10.62 -13.17
C GLY A 257 -13.76 12.01 -13.63
N ALA A 258 -14.05 13.08 -12.88
CA ALA A 258 -13.67 14.44 -13.26
C ALA A 258 -12.15 14.62 -13.35
N TYR A 259 -11.38 13.99 -12.46
CA TYR A 259 -9.93 14.11 -12.50
C TYR A 259 -9.33 13.43 -13.73
N LEU A 260 -9.84 12.27 -14.12
CA LEU A 260 -9.43 11.62 -15.37
C LEU A 260 -9.76 12.50 -16.60
N ARG A 261 -10.93 13.17 -16.62
CA ARG A 261 -11.27 14.11 -17.71
C ARG A 261 -10.29 15.28 -17.74
N GLU A 262 -9.97 15.88 -16.58
CA GLU A 262 -8.97 16.95 -16.48
C GLU A 262 -7.59 16.52 -17.02
N LEU A 263 -7.16 15.29 -16.72
CA LEU A 263 -5.89 14.74 -17.22
C LEU A 263 -5.91 14.55 -18.74
N LYS A 264 -7.02 14.06 -19.32
CA LYS A 264 -7.18 13.92 -20.77
C LYS A 264 -7.18 15.29 -21.48
N GLU A 265 -7.89 16.26 -20.92
CA GLU A 265 -7.88 17.64 -21.45
C GLU A 265 -6.49 18.27 -21.38
N LEU A 266 -5.74 18.01 -20.32
CA LEU A 266 -4.36 18.45 -20.18
C LEU A 266 -3.47 17.81 -21.24
N ALA A 267 -3.62 16.50 -21.50
CA ALA A 267 -2.87 15.81 -22.54
C ALA A 267 -3.13 16.41 -23.94
N VAL A 268 -4.38 16.79 -24.24
CA VAL A 268 -4.74 17.50 -25.49
C VAL A 268 -4.05 18.87 -25.55
N LYS A 269 -4.12 19.66 -24.48
CA LYS A 269 -3.48 21.00 -24.40
C LYS A 269 -1.96 20.92 -24.58
N LEU A 270 -1.33 19.87 -24.06
CA LEU A 270 0.10 19.61 -24.18
C LEU A 270 0.48 18.95 -25.52
N ARG A 271 -0.47 18.61 -26.39
CA ARG A 271 -0.27 17.93 -27.69
C ARG A 271 0.40 16.56 -27.55
N ILE A 272 0.03 15.81 -26.52
CA ILE A 272 0.53 14.45 -26.22
C ILE A 272 -0.61 13.42 -26.12
N ALA A 273 -1.84 13.78 -26.51
CA ALA A 273 -3.02 12.92 -26.32
C ALA A 273 -2.87 11.55 -27.00
N ASP A 274 -2.23 11.49 -28.18
CA ASP A 274 -2.01 10.25 -28.93
C ASP A 274 -0.86 9.40 -28.38
N ASP A 275 -0.11 9.93 -27.42
CA ASP A 275 1.06 9.27 -26.83
C ASP A 275 0.85 8.88 -25.38
N VAL A 276 -0.30 9.25 -24.79
CA VAL A 276 -0.68 8.91 -23.41
C VAL A 276 -1.89 7.98 -23.43
N ILE A 277 -1.71 6.78 -22.89
CA ILE A 277 -2.74 5.75 -22.82
C ILE A 277 -3.24 5.63 -21.38
N PHE A 278 -4.49 5.98 -21.13
CA PHE A 278 -5.17 5.75 -19.85
C PHE A 278 -5.93 4.43 -19.92
N THR A 279 -5.50 3.43 -19.17
CA THR A 279 -6.09 2.08 -19.23
C THR A 279 -7.25 1.86 -18.26
N GLY A 280 -7.47 2.75 -17.29
CA GLY A 280 -8.24 2.43 -16.09
C GLY A 280 -7.52 1.47 -15.15
N GLY A 281 -8.24 0.92 -14.16
CA GLY A 281 -7.69 -0.06 -13.23
C GLY A 281 -7.40 -1.40 -13.91
N ARG A 282 -6.29 -2.03 -13.51
CA ARG A 282 -5.85 -3.34 -14.03
C ARG A 282 -5.48 -4.27 -12.89
N SER A 283 -5.63 -5.57 -13.09
CA SER A 283 -5.20 -6.63 -12.15
C SER A 283 -3.89 -7.31 -12.56
N ASP A 284 -3.44 -7.13 -13.80
CA ASP A 284 -2.23 -7.74 -14.38
C ASP A 284 -1.01 -6.81 -14.31
N ILE A 285 -0.82 -6.14 -13.18
CA ILE A 285 0.27 -5.19 -12.96
C ILE A 285 1.66 -5.75 -13.28
N PRO A 286 1.99 -7.03 -13.01
CA PRO A 286 3.27 -7.60 -13.43
C PRO A 286 3.51 -7.49 -14.95
N ARG A 287 2.48 -7.66 -15.81
CA ARG A 287 2.60 -7.47 -17.26
C ARG A 287 2.87 -6.01 -17.63
N VAL A 288 2.22 -5.08 -16.96
CA VAL A 288 2.47 -3.63 -17.14
C VAL A 288 3.92 -3.30 -16.81
N MET A 289 4.40 -3.75 -15.65
CA MET A 289 5.77 -3.52 -15.22
C MET A 289 6.80 -4.20 -16.13
N ALA A 290 6.51 -5.41 -16.62
CA ALA A 290 7.37 -6.11 -17.57
C ALA A 290 7.46 -5.37 -18.93
N ALA A 291 6.38 -4.69 -19.33
CA ALA A 291 6.31 -3.98 -20.61
C ALA A 291 7.05 -2.64 -20.61
N CYS A 292 7.15 -1.95 -19.48
CA CYS A 292 7.74 -0.62 -19.46
C CYS A 292 9.27 -0.64 -19.40
N ASP A 293 9.90 0.41 -19.94
CA ASP A 293 11.35 0.65 -19.84
C ASP A 293 11.69 1.44 -18.57
N VAL A 294 10.80 2.33 -18.16
CA VAL A 294 10.94 3.19 -16.98
C VAL A 294 9.61 3.27 -16.26
N PHE A 295 9.62 3.05 -14.96
CA PHE A 295 8.49 3.32 -14.09
C PHE A 295 8.59 4.72 -13.50
N THR A 296 7.48 5.47 -13.49
CA THR A 296 7.46 6.82 -12.93
C THR A 296 6.19 7.10 -12.14
N LEU A 297 6.35 7.62 -10.93
CA LEU A 297 5.23 8.08 -10.11
C LEU A 297 5.70 9.27 -9.23
N PRO A 298 5.40 10.51 -9.63
CA PRO A 298 5.81 11.70 -8.90
C PRO A 298 4.83 12.04 -7.76
N SER A 299 4.52 11.07 -6.91
CA SER A 299 3.66 11.24 -5.73
C SER A 299 4.25 12.21 -4.73
N PHE A 300 3.43 13.16 -4.27
CA PHE A 300 3.79 14.05 -3.18
C PHE A 300 3.52 13.40 -1.82
N GLU A 301 4.52 13.46 -0.92
CA GLU A 301 4.45 12.89 0.44
C GLU A 301 3.98 11.42 0.46
N GLU A 302 4.48 10.60 -0.48
CA GLU A 302 4.21 9.17 -0.50
C GLU A 302 4.65 8.53 0.83
N PRO A 303 3.79 7.85 1.58
CA PRO A 303 4.17 7.28 2.86
C PRO A 303 5.26 6.20 2.75
N PHE A 304 5.29 5.47 1.63
CA PHE A 304 6.27 4.43 1.35
C PHE A 304 6.41 4.16 -0.16
N GLY A 305 5.31 3.75 -0.84
CA GLY A 305 5.30 3.47 -2.27
C GLY A 305 5.59 2.01 -2.62
N LEU A 306 4.70 1.08 -2.27
CA LEU A 306 4.81 -0.33 -2.65
C LEU A 306 5.04 -0.53 -4.15
N VAL A 307 4.41 0.30 -4.98
CA VAL A 307 4.54 0.23 -6.45
C VAL A 307 5.98 0.47 -6.93
N PHE A 308 6.79 1.20 -6.17
CA PHE A 308 8.22 1.33 -6.46
C PHE A 308 8.95 0.01 -6.25
N LEU A 309 8.61 -0.73 -5.19
CA LEU A 309 9.15 -2.08 -4.96
C LEU A 309 8.73 -3.03 -6.08
N GLU A 310 7.48 -2.94 -6.53
CA GLU A 310 6.94 -3.74 -7.62
C GLU A 310 7.72 -3.51 -8.93
N ALA A 311 7.96 -2.24 -9.29
CA ALA A 311 8.76 -1.88 -10.45
C ALA A 311 10.23 -2.34 -10.30
N MET A 312 10.85 -2.11 -9.14
CA MET A 312 12.21 -2.53 -8.85
C MET A 312 12.35 -4.05 -8.85
N ALA A 313 11.37 -4.80 -8.33
CA ALA A 313 11.35 -6.26 -8.37
C ALA A 313 11.31 -6.79 -9.82
N MET A 314 10.68 -6.06 -10.73
CA MET A 314 10.68 -6.33 -12.17
C MET A 314 11.92 -5.79 -12.89
N ALA A 315 12.96 -5.41 -12.15
CA ALA A 315 14.19 -4.80 -12.67
C ALA A 315 13.94 -3.53 -13.52
N ARG A 316 12.92 -2.73 -13.17
CA ARG A 316 12.66 -1.44 -13.82
C ARG A 316 13.24 -0.30 -13.01
N PRO A 317 13.95 0.65 -13.65
CA PRO A 317 14.40 1.85 -12.98
C PRO A 317 13.21 2.74 -12.63
N VAL A 318 13.29 3.44 -11.51
CA VAL A 318 12.21 4.25 -10.97
C VAL A 318 12.54 5.74 -11.08
N ILE A 319 11.56 6.55 -11.50
CA ILE A 319 11.60 8.01 -11.33
C ILE A 319 10.50 8.38 -10.33
N ALA A 320 10.88 9.14 -9.31
CA ALA A 320 9.97 9.54 -8.25
C ALA A 320 10.34 10.92 -7.69
N ILE A 321 9.67 11.36 -6.63
CA ILE A 321 9.93 12.63 -5.97
C ILE A 321 10.74 12.40 -4.69
N ASP A 322 11.72 13.28 -4.45
CA ASP A 322 12.52 13.31 -3.22
C ASP A 322 11.68 13.91 -2.06
N ASN A 323 10.69 13.15 -1.62
CA ASN A 323 9.77 13.59 -0.59
C ASN A 323 9.09 12.40 0.09
N GLY A 324 8.66 12.58 1.35
CA GLY A 324 7.97 11.54 2.10
C GLY A 324 8.86 10.34 2.41
N GLY A 325 8.31 9.14 2.30
CA GLY A 325 9.02 7.86 2.45
C GLY A 325 9.72 7.37 1.18
N THR A 326 9.55 8.07 0.04
CA THR A 326 10.12 7.66 -1.25
C THR A 326 11.64 7.48 -1.22
N PRO A 327 12.45 8.39 -0.61
CA PRO A 327 13.92 8.23 -0.54
C PRO A 327 14.37 7.02 0.30
N GLU A 328 13.52 6.48 1.15
CA GLU A 328 13.83 5.25 1.90
C GLU A 328 13.76 4.01 1.00
N VAL A 329 12.95 4.06 -0.06
CA VAL A 329 12.74 2.98 -1.02
C VAL A 329 13.65 3.12 -2.23
N VAL A 330 13.61 4.27 -2.89
CA VAL A 330 14.36 4.57 -4.11
C VAL A 330 15.65 5.30 -3.77
N GLU A 331 16.80 4.68 -4.04
CA GLU A 331 18.11 5.31 -3.89
C GLU A 331 18.45 6.11 -5.16
N HIS A 332 18.51 7.45 -5.01
CA HIS A 332 18.87 8.34 -6.10
C HIS A 332 20.24 7.98 -6.70
N GLY A 333 20.32 7.88 -8.04
CA GLY A 333 21.52 7.52 -8.78
C GLY A 333 21.94 6.05 -8.70
N ARG A 334 21.14 5.18 -8.03
CA ARG A 334 21.43 3.74 -7.90
C ARG A 334 20.28 2.84 -8.34
N SER A 335 19.07 3.02 -7.80
CA SER A 335 17.88 2.28 -8.21
C SER A 335 16.91 3.13 -9.05
N GLY A 336 17.16 4.42 -9.14
CA GLY A 336 16.32 5.35 -9.86
C GLY A 336 16.79 6.78 -9.71
N LEU A 337 15.99 7.72 -10.18
CA LEU A 337 16.22 9.16 -10.08
C LEU A 337 15.11 9.82 -9.29
N LEU A 338 15.49 10.70 -8.36
CA LEU A 338 14.57 11.49 -7.57
C LEU A 338 14.61 12.95 -8.05
N SER A 339 13.43 13.55 -8.20
CA SER A 339 13.27 14.97 -8.52
C SER A 339 12.79 15.74 -7.29
N PRO A 340 13.11 17.03 -7.14
CA PRO A 340 12.45 17.87 -6.15
C PRO A 340 10.92 17.89 -6.35
N ALA A 341 10.19 18.08 -5.28
CA ALA A 341 8.73 18.16 -5.34
C ALA A 341 8.29 19.36 -6.22
N TRP A 342 7.32 19.11 -7.10
CA TRP A 342 6.73 20.10 -8.02
C TRP A 342 7.70 20.66 -9.09
N ASP A 343 8.93 20.14 -9.19
CA ASP A 343 9.91 20.54 -10.20
C ASP A 343 9.70 19.72 -11.50
N VAL A 344 8.79 20.19 -12.33
CA VAL A 344 8.48 19.56 -13.62
C VAL A 344 9.69 19.51 -14.57
N PRO A 345 10.52 20.56 -14.71
CA PRO A 345 11.78 20.50 -15.47
C PRO A 345 12.73 19.41 -14.99
N ALA A 346 12.98 19.30 -13.68
CA ALA A 346 13.84 18.25 -13.14
C ALA A 346 13.27 16.84 -13.38
N LEU A 347 11.95 16.66 -13.24
CA LEU A 347 11.27 15.42 -13.58
C LEU A 347 11.44 15.07 -15.07
N ALA A 348 11.28 16.03 -15.96
CA ALA A 348 11.48 15.85 -17.40
C ALA A 348 12.94 15.47 -17.72
N ALA A 349 13.91 16.14 -17.11
CA ALA A 349 15.32 15.83 -17.28
C ALA A 349 15.66 14.39 -16.86
N ASN A 350 15.09 13.93 -15.73
CA ASN A 350 15.24 12.55 -15.26
C ASN A 350 14.60 11.53 -16.24
N ILE A 351 13.42 11.85 -16.80
CA ILE A 351 12.78 11.03 -17.84
C ILE A 351 13.69 10.95 -19.08
N SER A 352 14.16 12.11 -19.61
CA SER A 352 15.05 12.15 -20.77
C SER A 352 16.36 11.39 -20.53
N ALA A 353 16.95 11.49 -19.34
CA ALA A 353 18.17 10.77 -18.99
C ALA A 353 18.00 9.25 -19.09
N LEU A 354 16.93 8.70 -18.48
CA LEU A 354 16.66 7.25 -18.53
C LEU A 354 16.17 6.78 -19.90
N LEU A 355 15.50 7.62 -20.69
CA LEU A 355 15.10 7.24 -22.04
C LEU A 355 16.29 7.12 -23.00
N ARG A 356 17.32 7.98 -22.84
CA ARG A 356 18.50 8.01 -23.70
C ARG A 356 19.50 6.90 -23.41
N ASP A 357 19.62 6.49 -22.16
CA ASP A 357 20.69 5.59 -21.69
C ASP A 357 20.13 4.23 -21.23
N SER A 358 20.23 3.24 -22.13
CA SER A 358 19.78 1.88 -21.85
C SER A 358 20.66 1.15 -20.84
N GLU A 359 21.96 1.47 -20.79
CA GLU A 359 22.89 0.87 -19.82
C GLU A 359 22.58 1.38 -18.41
N LEU A 360 22.27 2.67 -18.29
CA LEU A 360 21.81 3.28 -17.04
C LEU A 360 20.52 2.61 -16.55
N ARG A 361 19.55 2.40 -17.45
CA ARG A 361 18.32 1.69 -17.13
C ARG A 361 18.60 0.28 -16.60
N ALA A 362 19.44 -0.47 -17.30
CA ALA A 362 19.78 -1.84 -16.91
C ALA A 362 20.50 -1.88 -15.55
N ARG A 363 21.46 -0.97 -15.33
CA ARG A 363 22.20 -0.86 -14.06
C ARG A 363 21.27 -0.51 -12.90
N PHE A 364 20.38 0.47 -13.05
CA PHE A 364 19.44 0.88 -12.00
C PHE A 364 18.38 -0.21 -11.73
N GLY A 365 17.87 -0.84 -12.78
CA GLY A 365 16.92 -1.94 -12.66
C GLY A 365 17.51 -3.14 -11.90
N SER A 366 18.73 -3.56 -12.27
CA SER A 366 19.44 -4.65 -11.60
C SER A 366 19.70 -4.34 -10.12
N TYR A 367 20.18 -3.14 -9.82
CA TYR A 367 20.40 -2.71 -8.43
C TYR A 367 19.10 -2.64 -7.65
N GLY A 368 18.04 -2.08 -8.25
CA GLY A 368 16.71 -1.99 -7.63
C GLY A 368 16.16 -3.35 -7.25
N ARG A 369 16.24 -4.34 -8.17
CA ARG A 369 15.81 -5.71 -7.89
C ARG A 369 16.60 -6.35 -6.75
N LYS A 370 17.92 -6.22 -6.76
CA LYS A 370 18.76 -6.71 -5.66
C LYS A 370 18.32 -6.11 -4.31
N ARG A 371 18.12 -4.79 -4.29
CA ARG A 371 17.66 -4.06 -3.09
C ARG A 371 16.33 -4.59 -2.56
N VAL A 372 15.34 -4.86 -3.44
CA VAL A 372 14.05 -5.44 -3.02
C VAL A 372 14.26 -6.82 -2.40
N LEU A 373 15.01 -7.69 -3.06
CA LEU A 373 15.25 -9.06 -2.59
C LEU A 373 16.01 -9.10 -1.26
N GLU A 374 16.87 -8.12 -0.98
CA GLU A 374 17.65 -8.06 0.26
C GLU A 374 16.92 -7.34 1.40
N TYR A 375 16.20 -6.24 1.12
CA TYR A 375 15.73 -5.33 2.16
C TYR A 375 14.20 -5.20 2.26
N PHE A 376 13.47 -5.50 1.18
CA PHE A 376 12.03 -5.26 1.11
C PHE A 376 11.25 -6.51 0.69
N ASN A 377 11.70 -7.69 1.11
CA ASN A 377 10.98 -8.94 0.95
C ASN A 377 10.07 -9.22 2.14
N ALA A 378 9.00 -9.99 1.91
CA ALA A 378 7.97 -10.26 2.90
C ALA A 378 8.48 -11.05 4.12
N GLU A 379 9.48 -11.91 3.94
CA GLU A 379 10.11 -12.67 5.03
C GLU A 379 10.79 -11.73 6.03
N ARG A 380 11.54 -10.74 5.53
CA ARG A 380 12.21 -9.75 6.37
C ARG A 380 11.20 -8.87 7.12
N MET A 381 10.16 -8.40 6.43
CA MET A 381 9.07 -7.64 7.06
C MET A 381 8.43 -8.43 8.20
N ALA A 382 8.17 -9.73 7.99
CA ALA A 382 7.61 -10.59 9.02
C ALA A 382 8.57 -10.78 10.21
N GLN A 383 9.88 -10.90 9.97
CA GLN A 383 10.90 -10.96 11.02
C GLN A 383 10.99 -9.66 11.82
N ASP A 384 10.92 -8.49 11.14
CA ASP A 384 10.92 -7.18 11.78
C ASP A 384 9.67 -7.00 12.65
N ALA A 385 8.49 -7.40 12.15
CA ALA A 385 7.26 -7.39 12.91
C ALA A 385 7.31 -8.35 14.11
N ALA A 386 7.90 -9.54 13.95
CA ALA A 386 8.09 -10.50 15.04
C ALA A 386 8.96 -9.91 16.17
N ARG A 387 10.08 -9.24 15.82
CA ARG A 387 10.92 -8.54 16.82
C ARG A 387 10.15 -7.45 17.57
N ALA A 388 9.34 -6.68 16.85
CA ALA A 388 8.49 -5.66 17.48
C ALA A 388 7.46 -6.30 18.42
N TYR A 389 6.83 -7.40 18.04
CA TYR A 389 5.88 -8.13 18.89
C TYR A 389 6.52 -8.61 20.19
N GLU A 390 7.73 -9.19 20.12
CA GLU A 390 8.46 -9.66 21.28
C GLU A 390 8.86 -8.51 22.20
N ALA A 391 9.33 -7.40 21.64
CA ALA A 391 9.66 -6.20 22.41
C ALA A 391 8.44 -5.66 23.16
N VAL A 392 7.26 -5.59 22.50
CA VAL A 392 6.00 -5.14 23.13
C VAL A 392 5.52 -6.09 24.23
N LEU A 393 5.77 -7.39 24.09
CA LEU A 393 5.38 -8.39 25.10
C LEU A 393 6.33 -8.42 26.30
N SER A 394 7.55 -7.90 26.15
CA SER A 394 8.57 -7.84 27.21
C SER A 394 8.53 -6.52 27.99
N ALA A 395 7.86 -5.49 27.46
CA ALA A 395 7.63 -4.20 28.09
C ALA A 395 6.40 -4.23 29.03
#